data_50f58a81fa99704b39f51a355117b15b
#
_entry.id   50f58a81fa99704b39f51a355117b15b
#
_cell.length_a   1.000
_cell.length_b   1.000
_cell.length_c   1.000
_cell.angle_alpha   90.00
_cell.angle_beta   90.00
_cell.angle_gamma   90.00
#
_symmetry.space_group_name_H-M   'P 1'
#
loop_
_entity.id
_entity.type
_entity.pdbx_description
1 polymer ?
#
loop_
_entity_poly.entity_id
_entity_poly.type
_entity_poly.pdbx_seq_one_letter_code
_entity_poly.pdbx_strand_id
1 'polypeptide(L)'
;RQHDWFCSTYRDHVHALSAGVPAREVMSELFGKETGCSKGRGGSMHLFSREHHLLGGYAFIGEGIPVALGAAFTSRYKRDALGDASSNAVTAAFFGDGTCNNGQFFECLNMAQLWKLPIIFVVENNKWAIGMAHDRATSDPEIWRKAGAFGMAGEEVDGMDVLAVRAAAQRAVERARAGEGPTVLECLTYRFRGHSLADPDELRAEEEKQFWAQRDPLKALERDLVGAGLTSSEDLRAIEKEIDGIVQDCVEFALSAPEPDGSELTRYIWAED
;
A
#
# COMPACT_ATOMS: atom_id res chain seq x y z
N ARG A 1 -0.91 -6.79 -12.53
CA ARG A 1 -0.70 -6.49 -13.98
C ARG A 1 -0.65 -4.98 -14.16
N GLN A 2 -0.17 -4.49 -15.30
CA GLN A 2 -0.02 -3.06 -15.60
C GLN A 2 -1.33 -2.23 -15.52
N HIS A 3 -2.50 -2.86 -15.50
CA HIS A 3 -3.79 -2.18 -15.44
C HIS A 3 -4.55 -2.41 -14.11
N ASP A 4 -3.92 -3.05 -13.14
CA ASP A 4 -4.48 -3.18 -11.77
C ASP A 4 -4.32 -1.86 -11.03
N TRP A 5 -5.25 -1.55 -10.13
CA TRP A 5 -5.29 -0.31 -9.39
C TRP A 5 -4.79 -0.48 -7.96
N PHE A 6 -4.13 0.54 -7.44
CA PHE A 6 -3.60 0.58 -6.09
C PHE A 6 -4.13 1.81 -5.36
N CYS A 7 -4.56 1.61 -4.12
CA CYS A 7 -4.90 2.68 -3.19
C CYS A 7 -4.14 2.47 -1.90
N SER A 8 -3.48 3.50 -1.41
CA SER A 8 -2.57 3.40 -0.28
C SER A 8 -2.95 4.33 0.87
N THR A 9 -2.20 4.25 1.95
CA THR A 9 -2.23 5.18 3.08
C THR A 9 -1.18 6.27 2.88
N TYR A 10 -0.99 7.10 3.89
CA TYR A 10 0.08 8.11 3.96
C TYR A 10 1.51 7.51 4.04
N ARG A 11 1.69 6.18 4.08
CA ARG A 11 2.98 5.47 3.95
C ARG A 11 3.11 4.84 2.58
N ASP A 12 2.95 5.63 1.56
CA ASP A 12 2.74 5.23 0.17
C ASP A 12 4.01 5.16 -0.69
N HIS A 13 5.18 5.51 -0.16
CA HIS A 13 6.41 5.59 -0.95
C HIS A 13 6.76 4.27 -1.65
N VAL A 14 6.78 3.16 -0.91
CA VAL A 14 7.09 1.83 -1.48
C VAL A 14 5.98 1.39 -2.43
N HIS A 15 4.72 1.69 -2.11
CA HIS A 15 3.59 1.39 -2.99
C HIS A 15 3.68 2.18 -4.31
N ALA A 16 4.03 3.46 -4.26
CA ALA A 16 4.22 4.30 -5.45
C ALA A 16 5.34 3.75 -6.34
N LEU A 17 6.52 3.46 -5.76
CA LEU A 17 7.64 2.87 -6.49
C LEU A 17 7.28 1.49 -7.07
N SER A 18 6.56 0.66 -6.33
CA SER A 18 6.11 -0.68 -6.76
C SER A 18 5.06 -0.60 -7.86
N ALA A 19 4.23 0.44 -7.88
CA ALA A 19 3.28 0.71 -8.96
C ALA A 19 3.99 1.18 -10.25
N GLY A 20 5.26 1.59 -10.16
CA GLY A 20 6.07 2.03 -11.29
C GLY A 20 6.27 3.54 -11.38
N VAL A 21 5.83 4.30 -10.38
CA VAL A 21 6.08 5.76 -10.34
C VAL A 21 7.59 5.98 -10.31
N PRO A 22 8.16 6.79 -11.22
CA PRO A 22 9.60 7.04 -11.28
C PRO A 22 10.15 7.58 -9.95
N ALA A 23 11.27 7.05 -9.50
CA ALA A 23 11.87 7.45 -8.23
C ALA A 23 12.20 8.96 -8.18
N ARG A 24 12.58 9.56 -9.32
CA ARG A 24 12.79 11.01 -9.45
C ARG A 24 11.51 11.81 -9.18
N GLU A 25 10.36 11.34 -9.66
CA GLU A 25 9.06 12.00 -9.43
C GLU A 25 8.63 11.86 -7.97
N VAL A 26 8.83 10.69 -7.36
CA VAL A 26 8.57 10.49 -5.92
C VAL A 26 9.46 11.42 -5.09
N MET A 27 10.77 11.47 -5.38
CA MET A 27 11.69 12.36 -4.66
C MET A 27 11.32 13.83 -4.85
N SER A 28 10.97 14.25 -6.08
CA SER A 28 10.54 15.62 -6.37
C SER A 28 9.28 16.00 -5.59
N GLU A 29 8.34 15.06 -5.41
CA GLU A 29 7.14 15.30 -4.60
C GLU A 29 7.48 15.52 -3.12
N LEU A 30 8.42 14.72 -2.58
CA LEU A 30 8.91 14.90 -1.21
C LEU A 30 9.57 16.27 -0.99
N PHE A 31 10.18 16.83 -2.03
CA PHE A 31 10.77 18.17 -2.03
C PHE A 31 9.76 19.28 -2.38
N GLY A 32 8.50 18.94 -2.67
CA GLY A 32 7.46 19.90 -3.04
C GLY A 32 7.66 20.54 -4.42
N LYS A 33 8.32 19.84 -5.35
CA LYS A 33 8.66 20.38 -6.67
C LYS A 33 7.58 20.09 -7.72
N GLU A 34 7.47 20.98 -8.72
CA GLU A 34 6.50 20.85 -9.83
C GLU A 34 6.66 19.52 -10.59
N THR A 35 7.87 18.97 -10.65
CA THR A 35 8.18 17.68 -11.28
C THR A 35 7.79 16.46 -10.46
N GLY A 36 7.21 16.65 -9.28
CA GLY A 36 6.67 15.59 -8.46
C GLY A 36 5.42 14.94 -9.07
N CYS A 37 5.15 13.67 -8.74
CA CYS A 37 4.01 12.92 -9.27
C CYS A 37 2.65 13.55 -8.93
N SER A 38 2.56 14.31 -7.85
CA SER A 38 1.41 15.14 -7.46
C SER A 38 1.69 16.65 -7.65
N LYS A 39 2.66 17.00 -8.50
CA LYS A 39 3.06 18.38 -8.84
C LYS A 39 3.48 19.22 -7.62
N GLY A 40 4.13 18.59 -6.65
CA GLY A 40 4.60 19.24 -5.42
C GLY A 40 3.51 19.59 -4.40
N ARG A 41 2.28 19.10 -4.57
CA ARG A 41 1.13 19.42 -3.71
C ARG A 41 0.83 18.36 -2.65
N GLY A 42 1.25 17.13 -2.89
CA GLY A 42 0.99 15.99 -2.01
C GLY A 42 2.02 15.82 -0.90
N GLY A 43 3.26 16.18 -1.18
CA GLY A 43 4.38 15.92 -0.29
C GLY A 43 4.53 14.42 0.01
N SER A 44 4.97 14.08 1.23
CA SER A 44 5.29 12.71 1.63
C SER A 44 4.07 11.79 1.85
N MET A 45 2.85 12.32 1.89
CA MET A 45 1.68 11.55 2.32
C MET A 45 0.61 11.38 1.24
N HIS A 46 0.79 12.02 0.08
CA HIS A 46 -0.25 12.08 -0.94
C HIS A 46 0.36 11.92 -2.34
N LEU A 47 0.91 10.72 -2.59
CA LEU A 47 1.45 10.35 -3.89
C LEU A 47 0.33 9.79 -4.77
N PHE A 48 0.07 10.45 -5.90
CA PHE A 48 -0.94 10.05 -6.88
C PHE A 48 -0.29 9.87 -8.25
N SER A 49 -0.70 8.86 -9.00
CA SER A 49 -0.29 8.72 -10.39
C SER A 49 -1.33 7.97 -11.20
N ARG A 50 -2.03 8.71 -12.06
CA ARG A 50 -3.00 8.11 -12.98
C ARG A 50 -2.34 7.15 -13.97
N GLU A 51 -1.17 7.51 -14.47
CA GLU A 51 -0.40 6.73 -15.43
C GLU A 51 0.00 5.35 -14.87
N HIS A 52 0.36 5.32 -13.58
CA HIS A 52 0.78 4.11 -12.89
C HIS A 52 -0.34 3.46 -12.08
N HIS A 53 -1.61 3.85 -12.32
CA HIS A 53 -2.79 3.31 -11.65
C HIS A 53 -2.74 3.41 -10.12
N LEU A 54 -2.00 4.38 -9.59
CA LEU A 54 -1.96 4.71 -8.16
C LEU A 54 -3.05 5.73 -7.86
N LEU A 55 -4.12 5.28 -7.21
CA LEU A 55 -5.28 6.10 -6.83
C LEU A 55 -4.95 7.10 -5.71
N GLY A 56 -3.82 6.93 -5.07
CA GLY A 56 -3.25 7.87 -4.12
C GLY A 56 -2.98 7.29 -2.74
N GLY A 57 -2.19 8.08 -1.99
CA GLY A 57 -1.98 7.94 -0.55
C GLY A 57 -2.92 8.86 0.22
N TYR A 58 -3.57 8.33 1.24
CA TYR A 58 -4.59 9.03 2.02
C TYR A 58 -4.17 9.15 3.49
N ALA A 59 -4.18 10.37 4.01
CA ALA A 59 -3.82 10.64 5.40
C ALA A 59 -4.99 10.46 6.36
N PHE A 60 -6.21 10.72 5.92
CA PHE A 60 -7.40 10.47 6.72
C PHE A 60 -7.69 8.97 6.76
N ILE A 61 -7.78 8.44 7.99
CA ILE A 61 -7.83 6.99 8.20
C ILE A 61 -9.12 6.39 7.65
N GLY A 62 -8.97 5.49 6.67
CA GLY A 62 -10.07 4.75 6.03
C GLY A 62 -10.62 5.38 4.75
N GLU A 63 -10.32 6.65 4.43
CA GLU A 63 -10.89 7.34 3.26
C GLU A 63 -10.49 6.72 1.90
N GLY A 64 -9.34 6.06 1.83
CA GLY A 64 -8.90 5.36 0.62
C GLY A 64 -9.71 4.11 0.30
N ILE A 65 -10.37 3.49 1.29
CA ILE A 65 -11.10 2.23 1.08
C ILE A 65 -12.29 2.41 0.12
N PRO A 66 -13.20 3.39 0.31
CA PRO A 66 -14.29 3.61 -0.64
C PRO A 66 -13.82 4.07 -2.02
N VAL A 67 -12.67 4.77 -2.13
CA VAL A 67 -12.06 5.10 -3.42
C VAL A 67 -11.63 3.85 -4.17
N ALA A 68 -10.94 2.94 -3.49
CA ALA A 68 -10.56 1.64 -4.04
C ALA A 68 -11.78 0.80 -4.44
N LEU A 69 -12.83 0.83 -3.62
CA LEU A 69 -14.10 0.17 -3.91
C LEU A 69 -14.72 0.71 -5.21
N GLY A 70 -14.71 2.03 -5.41
CA GLY A 70 -15.20 2.69 -6.63
C GLY A 70 -14.42 2.26 -7.88
N ALA A 71 -13.09 2.11 -7.78
CA ALA A 71 -12.28 1.62 -8.90
C ALA A 71 -12.61 0.15 -9.23
N ALA A 72 -12.77 -0.71 -8.23
CA ALA A 72 -13.18 -2.08 -8.42
C ALA A 72 -14.60 -2.19 -9.00
N PHE A 73 -15.53 -1.34 -8.53
CA PHE A 73 -16.88 -1.24 -9.09
C PHE A 73 -16.82 -0.83 -10.57
N THR A 74 -15.98 0.14 -10.92
CA THR A 74 -15.79 0.57 -12.31
C THR A 74 -15.33 -0.58 -13.21
N SER A 75 -14.36 -1.38 -12.77
CA SER A 75 -13.90 -2.56 -13.50
C SER A 75 -15.03 -3.58 -13.71
N ARG A 76 -15.78 -3.85 -12.66
CA ARG A 76 -16.93 -4.76 -12.72
C ARG A 76 -18.03 -4.25 -13.63
N TYR A 77 -18.41 -2.97 -13.51
CA TYR A 77 -19.45 -2.33 -14.29
C TYR A 77 -19.11 -2.30 -15.79
N LYS A 78 -17.88 -1.93 -16.16
CA LYS A 78 -17.43 -1.94 -17.54
C LYS A 78 -17.55 -3.33 -18.16
N ARG A 79 -17.14 -4.35 -17.43
CA ARG A 79 -17.20 -5.74 -17.91
C ARG A 79 -18.63 -6.22 -18.08
N ASP A 80 -19.44 -6.08 -17.04
CA ASP A 80 -20.75 -6.76 -16.96
C ASP A 80 -21.88 -5.94 -17.58
N ALA A 81 -21.87 -4.60 -17.44
CA ALA A 81 -22.94 -3.74 -17.95
C ALA A 81 -22.61 -3.12 -19.32
N LEU A 82 -21.34 -2.81 -19.61
CA LEU A 82 -20.93 -2.21 -20.87
C LEU A 82 -20.34 -3.22 -21.87
N GLY A 83 -20.22 -4.49 -21.49
CA GLY A 83 -19.74 -5.57 -22.36
C GLY A 83 -18.24 -5.52 -22.66
N ASP A 84 -17.45 -4.75 -21.91
CA ASP A 84 -16.00 -4.65 -22.08
C ASP A 84 -15.28 -5.85 -21.43
N ALA A 85 -15.13 -6.93 -22.18
CA ALA A 85 -14.44 -8.12 -21.72
C ALA A 85 -12.97 -7.90 -21.35
N SER A 86 -12.34 -6.82 -21.80
CA SER A 86 -10.96 -6.44 -21.44
C SER A 86 -10.86 -5.86 -20.04
N SER A 87 -11.96 -5.38 -19.46
CA SER A 87 -12.02 -4.77 -18.13
C SER A 87 -11.97 -5.84 -17.04
N ASN A 88 -10.76 -6.30 -16.71
CA ASN A 88 -10.49 -7.32 -15.70
C ASN A 88 -9.48 -6.87 -14.63
N ALA A 89 -9.33 -5.57 -14.46
CA ALA A 89 -8.47 -4.99 -13.45
C ALA A 89 -8.92 -5.38 -12.04
N VAL A 90 -7.95 -5.69 -11.18
CA VAL A 90 -8.14 -5.90 -9.74
C VAL A 90 -7.67 -4.65 -9.02
N THR A 91 -8.35 -4.27 -7.94
CA THR A 91 -7.95 -3.15 -7.10
C THR A 91 -7.41 -3.68 -5.78
N ALA A 92 -6.23 -3.24 -5.38
CA ALA A 92 -5.68 -3.49 -4.05
C ALA A 92 -5.81 -2.22 -3.19
N ALA A 93 -6.45 -2.35 -2.02
CA ALA A 93 -6.57 -1.29 -1.02
C ALA A 93 -5.69 -1.65 0.17
N PHE A 94 -4.66 -0.83 0.43
CA PHE A 94 -3.74 -1.00 1.55
C PHE A 94 -4.13 -0.09 2.72
N PHE A 95 -4.14 -0.62 3.93
CA PHE A 95 -4.42 0.15 5.14
C PHE A 95 -3.93 -0.58 6.40
N GLY A 96 -3.74 0.17 7.48
CA GLY A 96 -3.26 -0.38 8.75
C GLY A 96 -4.37 -1.02 9.59
N ASP A 97 -3.98 -1.76 10.63
CA ASP A 97 -4.84 -2.43 11.59
C ASP A 97 -5.83 -1.49 12.30
N GLY A 98 -5.41 -0.28 12.66
CA GLY A 98 -6.29 0.72 13.28
C GLY A 98 -7.48 1.13 12.41
N THR A 99 -7.33 1.09 11.09
CA THR A 99 -8.40 1.38 10.12
C THR A 99 -9.56 0.39 10.22
N CYS A 100 -9.30 -0.85 10.62
CA CYS A 100 -10.29 -1.92 10.68
C CYS A 100 -11.34 -1.76 11.79
N ASN A 101 -11.23 -0.68 12.59
CA ASN A 101 -12.25 -0.26 13.55
C ASN A 101 -13.12 0.91 13.04
N ASN A 102 -12.86 1.41 11.82
CA ASN A 102 -13.65 2.46 11.19
C ASN A 102 -14.90 1.86 10.51
N GLY A 103 -16.05 2.53 10.62
CA GLY A 103 -17.30 2.09 9.99
C GLY A 103 -17.19 1.87 8.48
N GLN A 104 -16.46 2.74 7.77
CA GLN A 104 -16.24 2.63 6.32
C GLN A 104 -15.61 1.30 5.90
N PHE A 105 -14.76 0.70 6.73
CA PHE A 105 -14.22 -0.62 6.46
C PHE A 105 -15.34 -1.66 6.32
N PHE A 106 -16.24 -1.73 7.29
CA PHE A 106 -17.34 -2.70 7.28
C PHE A 106 -18.37 -2.44 6.18
N GLU A 107 -18.68 -1.17 5.91
CA GLU A 107 -19.57 -0.78 4.80
C GLU A 107 -19.00 -1.21 3.46
N CYS A 108 -17.71 -0.99 3.24
CA CYS A 108 -17.03 -1.39 2.01
C CYS A 108 -16.91 -2.92 1.88
N LEU A 109 -16.69 -3.66 2.96
CA LEU A 109 -16.73 -5.13 2.92
C LEU A 109 -18.12 -5.62 2.46
N ASN A 110 -19.19 -5.06 3.01
CA ASN A 110 -20.56 -5.42 2.62
C ASN A 110 -20.81 -5.17 1.13
N MET A 111 -20.51 -3.97 0.63
CA MET A 111 -20.72 -3.63 -0.77
C MET A 111 -19.84 -4.46 -1.70
N ALA A 112 -18.57 -4.66 -1.35
CA ALA A 112 -17.65 -5.45 -2.15
C ALA A 112 -18.14 -6.90 -2.32
N GLN A 113 -18.60 -7.52 -1.24
CA GLN A 113 -19.09 -8.90 -1.29
C GLN A 113 -20.44 -9.00 -1.99
N LEU A 114 -21.35 -8.04 -1.73
CA LEU A 114 -22.68 -8.01 -2.36
C LEU A 114 -22.57 -7.98 -3.89
N TRP A 115 -21.63 -7.19 -4.41
CA TRP A 115 -21.44 -7.03 -5.85
C TRP A 115 -20.30 -7.89 -6.42
N LYS A 116 -19.68 -8.75 -5.62
CA LYS A 116 -18.54 -9.58 -6.04
C LYS A 116 -17.44 -8.78 -6.73
N LEU A 117 -17.09 -7.63 -6.14
CA LEU A 117 -16.10 -6.73 -6.74
C LEU A 117 -14.68 -7.32 -6.76
N PRO A 118 -13.89 -7.03 -7.80
CA PRO A 118 -12.52 -7.49 -7.90
C PRO A 118 -11.58 -6.62 -7.03
N ILE A 119 -11.75 -6.67 -5.71
CA ILE A 119 -10.95 -5.91 -4.74
C ILE A 119 -10.29 -6.83 -3.72
N ILE A 120 -9.07 -6.48 -3.33
CA ILE A 120 -8.33 -7.10 -2.24
C ILE A 120 -8.10 -6.04 -1.18
N PHE A 121 -8.59 -6.28 0.02
CA PHE A 121 -8.35 -5.46 1.21
C PHE A 121 -7.09 -5.98 1.90
N VAL A 122 -5.98 -5.27 1.76
CA VAL A 122 -4.69 -5.64 2.32
C VAL A 122 -4.48 -4.89 3.63
N VAL A 123 -4.55 -5.61 4.73
CA VAL A 123 -4.33 -5.05 6.07
C VAL A 123 -2.86 -5.21 6.43
N GLU A 124 -2.14 -4.10 6.53
CA GLU A 124 -0.78 -4.03 7.05
C GLU A 124 -0.84 -3.99 8.59
N ASN A 125 -1.08 -5.16 9.21
CA ASN A 125 -1.22 -5.25 10.66
C ASN A 125 0.16 -5.21 11.33
N ASN A 126 0.60 -4.01 11.70
CA ASN A 126 1.86 -3.80 12.42
C ASN A 126 1.67 -3.76 13.94
N LYS A 127 0.51 -4.16 14.45
CA LYS A 127 0.11 -4.24 15.86
C LYS A 127 -0.05 -2.88 16.56
N TRP A 128 0.20 -1.75 15.91
CA TRP A 128 0.20 -0.44 16.56
C TRP A 128 -0.41 0.66 15.69
N ALA A 129 -1.48 1.27 16.18
CA ALA A 129 -2.06 2.49 15.62
C ALA A 129 -1.58 3.71 16.45
N ILE A 130 -0.55 4.41 15.98
CA ILE A 130 0.20 5.42 16.73
C ILE A 130 0.73 4.81 18.04
N GLY A 131 0.18 5.18 19.17
CA GLY A 131 0.52 4.65 20.49
C GLY A 131 -0.52 3.67 21.07
N MET A 132 -1.50 3.22 20.26
CA MET A 132 -2.51 2.26 20.69
C MET A 132 -2.16 0.87 20.17
N ALA A 133 -1.93 -0.07 21.09
CA ALA A 133 -1.75 -1.46 20.74
C ALA A 133 -3.05 -2.06 20.18
N HIS A 134 -2.93 -2.87 19.14
CA HIS A 134 -4.06 -3.43 18.42
C HIS A 134 -5.02 -4.24 19.32
N ASP A 135 -4.47 -5.09 20.20
CA ASP A 135 -5.21 -5.93 21.14
C ASP A 135 -6.01 -5.15 22.19
N ARG A 136 -5.67 -3.86 22.41
CA ARG A 136 -6.41 -2.96 23.29
C ARG A 136 -7.52 -2.18 22.59
N ALA A 137 -7.51 -2.19 21.24
CA ALA A 137 -8.41 -1.37 20.43
C ALA A 137 -9.53 -2.16 19.78
N THR A 138 -9.45 -3.50 19.76
CA THR A 138 -10.43 -4.35 19.07
C THR A 138 -10.82 -5.55 19.91
N SER A 139 -12.08 -5.98 19.81
CA SER A 139 -12.61 -7.13 20.54
C SER A 139 -12.15 -8.47 19.97
N ASP A 140 -11.87 -8.52 18.67
CA ASP A 140 -11.28 -9.66 17.97
C ASP A 140 -10.05 -9.17 17.21
N PRO A 141 -8.83 -9.53 17.66
CA PRO A 141 -7.60 -9.07 17.06
C PRO A 141 -7.27 -9.73 15.71
N GLU A 142 -7.95 -10.82 15.35
CA GLU A 142 -7.77 -11.51 14.07
C GLU A 142 -8.66 -10.86 13.01
N ILE A 143 -8.13 -9.83 12.35
CA ILE A 143 -8.90 -8.97 11.43
C ILE A 143 -9.48 -9.75 10.26
N TRP A 144 -8.75 -10.72 9.73
CA TRP A 144 -9.18 -11.55 8.62
C TRP A 144 -10.50 -12.28 8.89
N ARG A 145 -10.81 -12.59 10.15
CA ARG A 145 -12.07 -13.24 10.54
C ARG A 145 -13.30 -12.36 10.33
N LYS A 146 -13.11 -11.02 10.37
CA LYS A 146 -14.21 -10.07 10.14
C LYS A 146 -14.82 -10.23 8.75
N ALA A 147 -14.05 -10.70 7.77
CA ALA A 147 -14.53 -11.04 6.43
C ALA A 147 -15.64 -12.09 6.45
N GLY A 148 -15.56 -13.05 7.36
CA GLY A 148 -16.53 -14.13 7.51
C GLY A 148 -17.94 -13.65 7.83
N ALA A 149 -18.10 -12.51 8.53
CA ALA A 149 -19.40 -11.90 8.81
C ALA A 149 -20.17 -11.49 7.54
N PHE A 150 -19.45 -11.26 6.45
CA PHE A 150 -19.98 -10.90 5.14
C PHE A 150 -19.97 -12.07 4.13
N GLY A 151 -19.56 -13.27 4.56
CA GLY A 151 -19.36 -14.41 3.65
C GLY A 151 -18.22 -14.20 2.65
N MET A 152 -17.25 -13.38 3.01
CA MET A 152 -16.08 -13.04 2.21
C MET A 152 -14.90 -13.93 2.59
N ALA A 153 -13.99 -14.20 1.65
CA ALA A 153 -12.73 -14.85 1.93
C ALA A 153 -11.84 -13.95 2.81
N GLY A 154 -11.25 -14.53 3.85
CA GLY A 154 -10.26 -13.89 4.70
C GLY A 154 -9.09 -14.82 4.94
N GLU A 155 -7.89 -14.28 4.91
CA GLU A 155 -6.64 -15.04 5.13
C GLU A 155 -5.65 -14.19 5.92
N GLU A 156 -5.02 -14.80 6.93
CA GLU A 156 -3.86 -14.24 7.63
C GLU A 156 -2.58 -14.78 6.99
N VAL A 157 -1.60 -13.92 6.83
CA VAL A 157 -0.28 -14.29 6.29
C VAL A 157 0.84 -13.66 7.11
N ASP A 158 1.97 -14.35 7.21
CA ASP A 158 3.19 -13.76 7.74
C ASP A 158 3.70 -12.66 6.81
N GLY A 159 3.44 -11.40 7.19
CA GLY A 159 3.85 -10.23 6.42
C GLY A 159 5.37 -9.98 6.41
N MET A 160 6.14 -10.74 7.21
CA MET A 160 7.60 -10.71 7.21
C MET A 160 8.21 -11.76 6.25
N ASP A 161 7.39 -12.57 5.60
CA ASP A 161 7.79 -13.51 4.54
C ASP A 161 7.23 -13.07 3.19
N VAL A 162 8.09 -12.50 2.36
CA VAL A 162 7.71 -11.98 1.04
C VAL A 162 7.15 -13.06 0.09
N LEU A 163 7.60 -14.31 0.22
CA LEU A 163 7.12 -15.41 -0.61
C LEU A 163 5.73 -15.87 -0.17
N ALA A 164 5.47 -15.91 1.13
CA ALA A 164 4.16 -16.18 1.69
C ALA A 164 3.14 -15.11 1.28
N VAL A 165 3.49 -13.82 1.41
CA VAL A 165 2.66 -12.69 0.99
C VAL A 165 2.37 -12.77 -0.51
N ARG A 166 3.39 -13.03 -1.33
CA ARG A 166 3.21 -13.18 -2.78
C ARG A 166 2.23 -14.31 -3.13
N ALA A 167 2.36 -15.47 -2.49
CA ALA A 167 1.48 -16.61 -2.73
C ALA A 167 0.03 -16.32 -2.33
N ALA A 168 -0.19 -15.69 -1.17
CA ALA A 168 -1.51 -15.29 -0.71
C ALA A 168 -2.13 -14.21 -1.62
N ALA A 169 -1.37 -13.19 -2.01
CA ALA A 169 -1.81 -12.16 -2.94
C ALA A 169 -2.18 -12.76 -4.30
N GLN A 170 -1.42 -13.73 -4.80
CA GLN A 170 -1.72 -14.40 -6.06
C GLN A 170 -3.07 -15.13 -5.99
N ARG A 171 -3.33 -15.91 -4.94
CA ARG A 171 -4.64 -16.56 -4.73
C ARG A 171 -5.79 -15.54 -4.70
N ALA A 172 -5.61 -14.44 -3.97
CA ALA A 172 -6.61 -13.38 -3.88
C ALA A 172 -6.89 -12.72 -5.25
N VAL A 173 -5.84 -12.44 -6.04
CA VAL A 173 -5.96 -11.88 -7.40
C VAL A 173 -6.66 -12.86 -8.34
N GLU A 174 -6.30 -14.13 -8.32
CA GLU A 174 -6.94 -15.17 -9.15
C GLU A 174 -8.43 -15.29 -8.83
N ARG A 175 -8.77 -15.32 -7.54
CA ARG A 175 -10.15 -15.31 -7.04
C ARG A 175 -10.93 -14.11 -7.55
N ALA A 176 -10.38 -12.91 -7.41
CA ALA A 176 -11.01 -11.67 -7.87
C ALA A 176 -11.26 -11.67 -9.39
N ARG A 177 -10.27 -12.13 -10.19
CA ARG A 177 -10.41 -12.23 -11.66
C ARG A 177 -11.38 -13.31 -12.11
N ALA A 178 -11.51 -14.40 -11.35
CA ALA A 178 -12.50 -15.43 -11.59
C ALA A 178 -13.95 -14.96 -11.28
N GLY A 179 -14.12 -13.75 -10.71
CA GLY A 179 -15.43 -13.22 -10.33
C GLY A 179 -15.99 -13.84 -9.05
N GLU A 180 -15.19 -14.55 -8.28
CA GLU A 180 -15.59 -15.18 -7.01
C GLU A 180 -15.73 -14.16 -5.87
N GLY A 181 -15.27 -12.92 -6.08
CA GLY A 181 -15.44 -11.80 -5.17
C GLY A 181 -14.14 -11.37 -4.46
N PRO A 182 -14.29 -10.50 -3.47
CA PRO A 182 -13.17 -9.88 -2.74
C PRO A 182 -12.51 -10.83 -1.75
N THR A 183 -11.34 -10.40 -1.26
CA THR A 183 -10.60 -11.07 -0.18
C THR A 183 -10.09 -10.04 0.82
N VAL A 184 -10.14 -10.32 2.12
CA VAL A 184 -9.37 -9.62 3.16
C VAL A 184 -8.08 -10.41 3.38
N LEU A 185 -6.96 -9.78 3.15
CA LEU A 185 -5.63 -10.34 3.38
C LEU A 185 -4.97 -9.59 4.53
N GLU A 186 -4.86 -10.22 5.68
CA GLU A 186 -4.18 -9.66 6.85
C GLU A 186 -2.72 -10.07 6.85
N CYS A 187 -1.83 -9.08 6.62
CA CYS A 187 -0.39 -9.28 6.66
C CYS A 187 0.15 -8.91 8.04
N LEU A 188 0.56 -9.90 8.83
CA LEU A 188 1.18 -9.67 10.14
C LEU A 188 2.59 -9.15 9.93
N THR A 189 2.81 -7.90 10.22
CA THR A 189 4.09 -7.21 10.01
C THR A 189 4.50 -6.39 11.22
N TYR A 190 5.54 -5.58 11.09
CA TYR A 190 5.98 -4.71 12.17
C TYR A 190 6.58 -3.40 11.66
N ARG A 191 6.30 -2.32 12.39
CA ARG A 191 6.90 -1.01 12.14
C ARG A 191 8.15 -0.86 13.00
N PHE A 192 9.35 -0.96 12.41
CA PHE A 192 10.62 -0.94 13.16
C PHE A 192 10.93 0.39 13.85
N ARG A 193 10.39 1.50 13.38
CA ARG A 193 10.58 2.83 13.96
C ARG A 193 9.29 3.35 14.57
N GLY A 194 9.35 4.46 15.30
CA GLY A 194 8.18 5.19 15.79
C GLY A 194 7.18 5.53 14.70
N HIS A 195 5.99 5.96 15.08
CA HIS A 195 4.92 6.30 14.14
C HIS A 195 5.33 7.41 13.16
N SER A 196 6.04 8.40 13.66
CA SER A 196 6.61 9.53 12.91
C SER A 196 7.93 9.94 13.54
N LEU A 197 8.61 10.93 12.94
CA LEU A 197 9.85 11.49 13.51
C LEU A 197 9.65 12.11 14.90
N ALA A 198 8.42 12.55 15.21
CA ALA A 198 8.09 13.14 16.51
C ALA A 198 7.65 12.10 17.57
N ASP A 199 7.47 10.84 17.18
CA ASP A 199 7.10 9.75 18.09
C ASP A 199 8.36 9.23 18.81
N PRO A 200 8.48 9.40 20.15
CA PRO A 200 9.64 8.93 20.91
C PRO A 200 9.71 7.40 21.05
N ASP A 201 8.63 6.70 20.62
CA ASP A 201 8.56 5.23 20.63
C ASP A 201 8.77 4.59 22.01
N GLU A 202 8.21 5.22 23.05
CA GLU A 202 8.37 4.78 24.44
C GLU A 202 7.37 3.70 24.87
N LEU A 203 6.31 3.47 24.08
CA LEU A 203 5.20 2.59 24.46
C LEU A 203 5.42 1.13 24.08
N ARG A 204 6.38 0.85 23.21
CA ARG A 204 6.70 -0.52 22.73
C ARG A 204 7.88 -1.07 23.50
N ALA A 205 7.71 -2.30 24.02
CA ALA A 205 8.76 -2.97 24.77
C ALA A 205 9.99 -3.25 23.90
N GLU A 206 11.18 -3.18 24.48
CA GLU A 206 12.43 -3.41 23.76
C GLU A 206 12.53 -4.85 23.27
N GLU A 207 12.03 -5.82 24.05
CA GLU A 207 11.97 -7.23 23.68
C GLU A 207 11.11 -7.47 22.45
N GLU A 208 9.99 -6.74 22.33
CA GLU A 208 9.12 -6.77 21.14
C GLU A 208 9.87 -6.27 19.90
N LYS A 209 10.56 -5.13 20.02
CA LYS A 209 11.35 -4.56 18.93
C LYS A 209 12.45 -5.51 18.46
N GLN A 210 13.16 -6.12 19.41
CA GLN A 210 14.24 -7.07 19.11
C GLN A 210 13.73 -8.35 18.45
N PHE A 211 12.60 -8.88 18.92
CA PHE A 211 11.94 -10.04 18.30
C PHE A 211 11.64 -9.78 16.82
N TRP A 212 11.02 -8.63 16.51
CA TRP A 212 10.65 -8.29 15.14
C TRP A 212 11.86 -7.91 14.26
N ALA A 213 12.88 -7.27 14.84
CA ALA A 213 14.12 -6.94 14.11
C ALA A 213 14.88 -8.18 13.60
N GLN A 214 14.77 -9.32 14.30
CA GLN A 214 15.32 -10.60 13.87
C GLN A 214 14.56 -11.20 12.68
N ARG A 215 13.32 -10.77 12.47
CA ARG A 215 12.41 -11.23 11.40
C ARG A 215 12.39 -10.26 10.19
N ASP A 216 13.36 -9.38 10.07
CA ASP A 216 13.47 -8.43 8.96
C ASP A 216 13.37 -9.17 7.61
N PRO A 217 12.35 -8.87 6.78
CA PRO A 217 12.08 -9.60 5.54
C PRO A 217 13.22 -9.48 4.52
N LEU A 218 13.97 -8.36 4.53
CA LEU A 218 15.11 -8.20 3.63
C LEU A 218 16.23 -9.15 4.00
N LYS A 219 16.57 -9.24 5.30
CA LYS A 219 17.60 -10.16 5.80
C LYS A 219 17.20 -11.63 5.64
N ALA A 220 15.91 -11.94 5.80
CA ALA A 220 15.40 -13.28 5.60
C ALA A 220 15.54 -13.69 4.12
N LEU A 221 15.10 -12.83 3.20
CA LEU A 221 15.20 -13.08 1.76
C LEU A 221 16.67 -13.20 1.30
N GLU A 222 17.56 -12.30 1.77
CA GLU A 222 19.00 -12.37 1.50
C GLU A 222 19.57 -13.75 1.87
N ARG A 223 19.35 -14.17 3.13
CA ARG A 223 19.80 -15.47 3.63
C ARG A 223 19.30 -16.62 2.76
N ASP A 224 18.02 -16.58 2.38
CA ASP A 224 17.38 -17.66 1.62
C ASP A 224 17.90 -17.71 0.18
N LEU A 225 18.08 -16.56 -0.47
CA LEU A 225 18.63 -16.48 -1.84
C LEU A 225 20.11 -16.91 -1.88
N VAL A 226 20.93 -16.44 -0.96
CA VAL A 226 22.35 -16.82 -0.87
C VAL A 226 22.48 -18.29 -0.50
N GLY A 227 21.67 -18.76 0.47
CA GLY A 227 21.67 -20.17 0.88
C GLY A 227 21.24 -21.14 -0.23
N ALA A 228 20.37 -20.70 -1.13
CA ALA A 228 19.95 -21.45 -2.31
C ALA A 228 20.93 -21.31 -3.50
N GLY A 229 21.99 -20.51 -3.38
CA GLY A 229 22.94 -20.26 -4.46
C GLY A 229 22.37 -19.48 -5.66
N LEU A 230 21.28 -18.75 -5.45
CA LEU A 230 20.63 -17.94 -6.49
C LEU A 230 21.28 -16.56 -6.66
N THR A 231 22.01 -16.10 -5.67
CA THR A 231 22.80 -14.87 -5.69
C THR A 231 23.95 -14.97 -4.68
N SER A 232 24.84 -13.98 -4.68
CA SER A 232 25.93 -13.86 -3.72
C SER A 232 25.78 -12.57 -2.88
N SER A 233 26.42 -12.51 -1.72
CA SER A 233 26.50 -11.29 -0.93
C SER A 233 27.22 -10.15 -1.66
N GLU A 234 28.05 -10.46 -2.66
CA GLU A 234 28.71 -9.46 -3.49
C GLU A 234 27.73 -8.85 -4.49
N ASP A 235 26.89 -9.66 -5.13
CA ASP A 235 25.81 -9.20 -6.03
C ASP A 235 24.83 -8.29 -5.27
N LEU A 236 24.45 -8.66 -4.05
CA LEU A 236 23.55 -7.86 -3.22
C LEU A 236 24.15 -6.51 -2.85
N ARG A 237 25.43 -6.46 -2.48
CA ARG A 237 26.15 -5.18 -2.25
C ARG A 237 26.28 -4.34 -3.52
N ALA A 238 26.39 -4.97 -4.69
CA ALA A 238 26.39 -4.25 -5.96
C ALA A 238 25.04 -3.57 -6.22
N ILE A 239 23.93 -4.27 -5.93
CA ILE A 239 22.56 -3.69 -6.00
C ILE A 239 22.41 -2.52 -5.02
N GLU A 240 22.84 -2.65 -3.76
CA GLU A 240 22.79 -1.56 -2.79
C GLU A 240 23.52 -0.31 -3.30
N LYS A 241 24.73 -0.49 -3.83
CA LYS A 241 25.51 0.62 -4.39
C LYS A 241 24.84 1.27 -5.62
N GLU A 242 24.17 0.46 -6.46
CA GLU A 242 23.39 0.99 -7.59
C GLU A 242 22.22 1.84 -7.09
N ILE A 243 21.49 1.34 -6.08
CA ILE A 243 20.36 2.05 -5.48
C ILE A 243 20.82 3.37 -4.82
N ASP A 244 21.96 3.38 -4.12
CA ASP A 244 22.52 4.60 -3.56
C ASP A 244 22.79 5.65 -4.66
N GLY A 245 23.30 5.21 -5.81
CA GLY A 245 23.49 6.08 -6.98
C GLY A 245 22.17 6.63 -7.53
N ILE A 246 21.13 5.80 -7.61
CA ILE A 246 19.78 6.22 -8.03
C ILE A 246 19.19 7.24 -7.04
N VAL A 247 19.34 7.01 -5.74
CA VAL A 247 18.84 7.93 -4.71
C VAL A 247 19.55 9.28 -4.80
N GLN A 248 20.88 9.29 -4.97
CA GLN A 248 21.66 10.53 -5.13
C GLN A 248 21.21 11.31 -6.37
N ASP A 249 21.04 10.64 -7.50
CA ASP A 249 20.51 11.23 -8.73
C ASP A 249 19.10 11.83 -8.55
N CYS A 250 18.22 11.13 -7.83
CA CYS A 250 16.89 11.64 -7.51
C CYS A 250 16.94 12.92 -6.67
N VAL A 251 17.84 12.99 -5.69
CA VAL A 251 18.06 14.19 -4.86
C VAL A 251 18.54 15.36 -5.71
N GLU A 252 19.55 15.16 -6.54
CA GLU A 252 20.08 16.20 -7.44
C GLU A 252 19.02 16.70 -8.43
N PHE A 253 18.24 15.78 -9.01
CA PHE A 253 17.10 16.11 -9.86
C PHE A 253 16.08 16.98 -9.12
N ALA A 254 15.65 16.57 -7.92
CA ALA A 254 14.66 17.31 -7.13
C ALA A 254 15.18 18.70 -6.72
N LEU A 255 16.45 18.83 -6.31
CA LEU A 255 17.05 20.11 -5.95
C LEU A 255 17.12 21.09 -7.12
N SER A 256 17.32 20.59 -8.35
CA SER A 256 17.37 21.41 -9.56
C SER A 256 16.00 21.73 -10.18
N ALA A 257 14.95 21.03 -9.74
CA ALA A 257 13.62 21.17 -10.27
C ALA A 257 12.93 22.48 -9.81
N PRO A 258 12.04 23.07 -10.63
CA PRO A 258 11.32 24.28 -10.28
C PRO A 258 10.32 24.08 -9.15
N GLU A 259 10.09 25.14 -8.38
CA GLU A 259 8.96 25.24 -7.45
C GLU A 259 7.65 25.38 -8.24
N PRO A 260 6.52 24.88 -7.72
CA PRO A 260 5.20 25.13 -8.30
C PRO A 260 4.92 26.65 -8.36
N ASP A 261 4.33 27.11 -9.48
CA ASP A 261 3.96 28.52 -9.62
C ASP A 261 2.81 28.90 -8.68
N GLY A 262 2.83 30.12 -8.14
CA GLY A 262 1.80 30.60 -7.22
C GLY A 262 0.39 30.63 -7.81
N SER A 263 0.24 30.74 -9.14
CA SER A 263 -1.06 30.64 -9.84
C SER A 263 -1.68 29.25 -9.74
N GLU A 264 -0.90 28.23 -9.45
CA GLU A 264 -1.35 26.85 -9.29
C GLU A 264 -2.11 26.58 -7.97
N LEU A 265 -2.08 27.51 -6.99
CA LEU A 265 -2.71 27.34 -5.66
C LEU A 265 -4.22 27.06 -5.70
N THR A 266 -4.91 27.59 -6.71
CA THR A 266 -6.37 27.46 -6.86
C THR A 266 -6.78 26.47 -7.94
N ARG A 267 -5.83 25.87 -8.66
CA ARG A 267 -6.11 24.91 -9.72
C ARG A 267 -6.45 23.53 -9.15
N TYR A 268 -7.24 22.78 -9.89
CA TYR A 268 -7.66 21.41 -9.56
C TYR A 268 -8.49 21.27 -8.27
N ILE A 269 -9.07 22.37 -7.75
CA ILE A 269 -10.03 22.36 -6.64
C ILE A 269 -11.41 21.93 -7.15
N TRP A 270 -11.77 22.40 -8.34
CA TRP A 270 -13.01 22.08 -9.03
C TRP A 270 -12.69 21.46 -10.39
N ALA A 271 -13.71 20.84 -11.02
CA ALA A 271 -13.57 20.43 -12.41
C ALA A 271 -13.29 21.67 -13.28
N GLU A 272 -12.23 21.60 -14.04
CA GLU A 272 -11.86 22.64 -15.02
C GLU A 272 -12.41 22.21 -16.39
N ASP A 273 -12.97 23.16 -17.16
CA ASP A 273 -13.53 22.94 -18.51
C ASP A 273 -12.44 22.59 -19.52
#